data_2c41fa2f012e2ee468cee73b71d53407
#
_entry.id   2c41fa2f012e2ee468cee73b71d53407
#
_cell.length_a   1.000
_cell.length_b   1.000
_cell.length_c   1.000
_cell.angle_alpha   90.00
_cell.angle_beta   90.00
_cell.angle_gamma   90.00
#
_symmetry.space_group_name_H-M   'P 1'
#
loop_
_entity.id
_entity.type
_entity.pdbx_description
1 polymer ?
#
loop_
_entity_poly.entity_id
_entity_poly.type
_entity_poly.pdbx_seq_one_letter_code
_entity_poly.pdbx_strand_id
1 'polypeptide(L)'
;MPYSFKTRFENDNGTLGTNPEELIAAALAGCFNMKLSFVLNEANFNPEELNTEALLTFNDGKIDSIELSLRAKVPVITKGTFDELAEDAKANCPISGVLNCEIMLNATLV
;
A
#
# COMPACT_ATOMS: atom_id res chain seq x y z
N MET A 1 6.14 -16.43 4.03
CA MET A 1 5.31 -16.61 2.82
C MET A 1 6.03 -17.51 1.84
N PRO A 2 5.44 -18.63 1.47
CA PRO A 2 6.08 -19.50 0.47
C PRO A 2 6.15 -18.83 -0.91
N TYR A 3 7.27 -19.04 -1.57
CA TYR A 3 7.48 -18.55 -2.92
C TYR A 3 8.10 -19.66 -3.75
N SER A 4 7.53 -19.92 -4.94
CA SER A 4 8.05 -20.91 -5.87
C SER A 4 7.51 -20.63 -7.27
N PHE A 5 8.05 -21.32 -8.27
CA PHE A 5 7.53 -21.23 -9.62
C PHE A 5 6.04 -21.59 -9.66
N LYS A 6 5.63 -22.60 -8.89
CA LYS A 6 4.22 -23.03 -8.86
C LYS A 6 3.31 -21.94 -8.30
N THR A 7 3.72 -21.25 -7.25
CA THR A 7 2.87 -20.20 -6.68
C THR A 7 2.74 -19.02 -7.62
N ARG A 8 3.69 -18.82 -8.51
CA ARG A 8 3.65 -17.72 -9.48
C ARG A 8 2.86 -18.07 -10.74
N PHE A 9 3.08 -19.26 -11.32
CA PHE A 9 2.58 -19.59 -12.65
C PHE A 9 1.55 -20.71 -12.66
N GLU A 10 1.49 -21.53 -11.63
CA GLU A 10 0.63 -22.72 -11.57
C GLU A 10 -0.32 -22.70 -10.38
N ASN A 11 -0.59 -21.52 -9.80
CA ASN A 11 -1.46 -21.39 -8.64
C ASN A 11 -2.91 -21.28 -9.07
N ASP A 12 -3.47 -22.35 -9.57
CA ASP A 12 -4.84 -22.39 -10.09
C ASP A 12 -5.86 -22.95 -9.09
N ASN A 13 -5.40 -23.42 -7.94
CA ASN A 13 -6.27 -24.02 -6.92
C ASN A 13 -6.31 -23.24 -5.59
N GLY A 14 -5.81 -22.02 -5.58
CA GLY A 14 -5.82 -21.20 -4.38
C GLY A 14 -4.79 -21.60 -3.34
N THR A 15 -3.73 -22.28 -3.73
CA THR A 15 -2.65 -22.64 -2.81
C THR A 15 -2.04 -21.41 -2.18
N LEU A 16 -1.84 -21.45 -0.86
CA LEU A 16 -1.22 -20.34 -0.14
C LEU A 16 0.25 -20.20 -0.53
N GLY A 17 0.59 -19.06 -1.06
CA GLY A 17 1.94 -18.74 -1.50
C GLY A 17 1.99 -17.35 -2.06
N THR A 18 3.15 -16.95 -2.56
CA THR A 18 3.33 -15.61 -3.08
C THR A 18 4.22 -15.63 -4.33
N ASN A 19 4.39 -14.46 -4.94
CA ASN A 19 5.25 -14.24 -6.09
C ASN A 19 5.95 -12.89 -5.92
N PRO A 20 6.97 -12.57 -6.75
CA PRO A 20 7.71 -11.32 -6.61
C PRO A 20 6.83 -10.07 -6.67
N GLU A 21 5.82 -10.08 -7.53
CA GLU A 21 4.93 -8.92 -7.69
C GLU A 21 4.11 -8.69 -6.42
N GLU A 22 3.60 -9.77 -5.81
CA GLU A 22 2.87 -9.66 -4.55
C GLU A 22 3.77 -9.18 -3.41
N LEU A 23 5.02 -9.60 -3.40
CA LEU A 23 5.98 -9.14 -2.40
C LEU A 23 6.25 -7.64 -2.53
N ILE A 24 6.37 -7.15 -3.76
CA ILE A 24 6.56 -5.72 -4.01
C ILE A 24 5.32 -4.95 -3.56
N ALA A 25 4.13 -5.42 -3.91
CA ALA A 25 2.88 -4.77 -3.51
C ALA A 25 2.73 -4.75 -1.99
N ALA A 26 3.02 -5.86 -1.32
CA ALA A 26 2.94 -5.95 0.13
C ALA A 26 3.97 -5.04 0.81
N ALA A 27 5.18 -4.95 0.26
CA ALA A 27 6.22 -4.07 0.78
C ALA A 27 5.79 -2.60 0.68
N LEU A 28 5.20 -2.22 -0.45
CA LEU A 28 4.72 -0.86 -0.64
C LEU A 28 3.59 -0.54 0.34
N ALA A 29 2.60 -1.43 0.47
CA ALA A 29 1.48 -1.22 1.40
C ALA A 29 1.96 -1.10 2.84
N GLY A 30 2.88 -1.96 3.26
CA GLY A 30 3.44 -1.92 4.61
C GLY A 30 4.24 -0.66 4.87
N CYS A 31 5.07 -0.25 3.93
CA CYS A 31 5.86 0.96 4.05
C CYS A 31 4.97 2.20 4.10
N PHE A 32 3.95 2.25 3.26
CA PHE A 32 2.98 3.35 3.26
C PHE A 32 2.27 3.44 4.62
N ASN A 33 1.80 2.32 5.16
CA ASN A 33 1.14 2.30 6.46
C ASN A 33 2.05 2.81 7.57
N MET A 34 3.30 2.38 7.59
CA MET A 34 4.25 2.84 8.60
C MET A 34 4.51 4.34 8.47
N LYS A 35 4.69 4.82 7.26
CA LYS A 35 4.93 6.25 7.02
C LYS A 35 3.72 7.08 7.40
N LEU A 36 2.53 6.61 7.05
CA LEU A 36 1.30 7.30 7.41
C LEU A 36 1.10 7.37 8.93
N SER A 37 1.36 6.27 9.62
CA SER A 37 1.29 6.24 11.07
C SER A 37 2.24 7.26 11.70
N PHE A 38 3.46 7.33 11.18
CA PHE A 38 4.45 8.30 11.64
C PHE A 38 4.00 9.73 11.41
N VAL A 39 3.50 10.03 10.22
CA VAL A 39 3.06 11.39 9.86
C VAL A 39 1.84 11.80 10.69
N LEU A 40 0.90 10.88 10.92
CA LEU A 40 -0.26 11.15 11.76
C LEU A 40 0.15 11.42 13.20
N ASN A 41 1.07 10.63 13.74
CA ASN A 41 1.54 10.83 15.12
C ASN A 41 2.28 12.17 15.27
N GLU A 42 3.07 12.56 14.27
CA GLU A 42 3.74 13.86 14.31
C GLU A 42 2.75 15.03 14.31
N ALA A 43 1.60 14.84 13.68
CA ALA A 43 0.53 15.85 13.66
C ALA A 43 -0.41 15.74 14.87
N ASN A 44 -0.06 14.90 15.84
CA ASN A 44 -0.83 14.67 17.08
C ASN A 44 -2.15 13.93 16.87
N PHE A 45 -2.23 13.11 15.85
CA PHE A 45 -3.36 12.20 15.64
C PHE A 45 -2.97 10.78 15.98
N ASN A 46 -3.89 10.05 16.60
CA ASN A 46 -3.69 8.64 16.96
C ASN A 46 -4.60 7.78 16.09
N PRO A 47 -4.07 7.12 15.05
CA PRO A 47 -4.91 6.26 14.23
C PRO A 47 -5.36 5.03 15.04
N GLU A 48 -6.64 4.71 14.97
CA GLU A 48 -7.18 3.50 15.57
C GLU A 48 -7.05 2.31 14.61
N GLU A 49 -7.16 2.57 13.31
CA GLU A 49 -7.07 1.55 12.29
C GLU A 49 -6.48 2.14 11.02
N LEU A 50 -5.47 1.47 10.48
CA LEU A 50 -4.91 1.76 9.16
C LEU A 50 -4.83 0.46 8.39
N ASN A 51 -5.64 0.31 7.37
CA ASN A 51 -5.70 -0.90 6.56
C ASN A 51 -5.46 -0.53 5.11
N THR A 52 -4.34 -0.99 4.57
CA THR A 52 -3.96 -0.68 3.19
C THR A 52 -3.80 -1.96 2.39
N GLU A 53 -4.47 -2.00 1.25
CA GLU A 53 -4.30 -3.06 0.27
C GLU A 53 -3.62 -2.46 -0.96
N ALA A 54 -2.74 -3.24 -1.58
CA ALA A 54 -2.07 -2.84 -2.81
C ALA A 54 -2.51 -3.76 -3.93
N LEU A 55 -3.04 -3.18 -5.00
CA LEU A 55 -3.43 -3.89 -6.20
C LEU A 55 -2.44 -3.53 -7.31
N LEU A 56 -1.68 -4.52 -7.74
CA LEU A 56 -0.66 -4.35 -8.77
C LEU A 56 -1.22 -4.75 -10.12
N THR A 57 -1.04 -3.88 -11.10
CA THR A 57 -1.41 -4.17 -12.48
C THR A 57 -0.16 -4.56 -13.25
N PHE A 58 -0.19 -5.77 -13.80
CA PHE A 58 0.91 -6.35 -14.57
C PHE A 58 0.50 -6.37 -16.03
N ASN A 59 1.28 -5.73 -16.88
CA ASN A 59 0.95 -5.60 -18.29
C ASN A 59 2.18 -5.77 -19.14
N ASP A 60 2.09 -6.69 -20.11
CA ASP A 60 3.13 -6.89 -21.11
C ASP A 60 4.51 -7.22 -20.51
N GLY A 61 4.51 -8.02 -19.44
CA GLY A 61 5.73 -8.40 -18.75
C GLY A 61 6.29 -7.33 -17.82
N LYS A 62 5.54 -6.27 -17.57
CA LYS A 62 5.99 -5.17 -16.73
C LYS A 62 4.94 -4.78 -15.70
N ILE A 63 5.41 -4.30 -14.56
CA ILE A 63 4.54 -3.68 -13.57
C ILE A 63 4.13 -2.31 -14.11
N ASP A 64 2.84 -2.15 -14.40
CA ASP A 64 2.31 -0.93 -14.98
C ASP A 64 1.98 0.10 -13.91
N SER A 65 1.23 -0.32 -12.89
CA SER A 65 0.82 0.57 -11.81
C SER A 65 0.51 -0.23 -10.56
N ILE A 66 0.51 0.47 -9.42
CA ILE A 66 0.05 -0.09 -8.15
C ILE A 66 -0.96 0.87 -7.56
N GLU A 67 -2.14 0.35 -7.21
CA GLU A 67 -3.16 1.14 -6.55
C GLU A 67 -3.18 0.79 -5.07
N LEU A 68 -3.01 1.80 -4.23
CA LEU A 68 -3.12 1.66 -2.78
C LEU A 68 -4.54 2.03 -2.36
N SER A 69 -5.23 1.11 -1.72
CA SER A 69 -6.55 1.34 -1.16
C SER A 69 -6.44 1.38 0.35
N LEU A 70 -6.58 2.58 0.91
CA LEU A 70 -6.45 2.83 2.33
C LEU A 70 -7.81 3.00 2.97
N ARG A 71 -8.05 2.26 4.04
CA ARG A 71 -9.18 2.48 4.92
C ARG A 71 -8.63 2.81 6.30
N ALA A 72 -8.96 4.00 6.81
CA ALA A 72 -8.41 4.50 8.05
C ALA A 72 -9.49 4.97 8.99
N LYS A 73 -9.26 4.75 10.28
CA LYS A 73 -10.09 5.30 11.34
C LYS A 73 -9.18 6.12 12.24
N VAL A 74 -9.33 7.45 12.15
CA VAL A 74 -8.50 8.39 12.89
C VAL A 74 -9.40 9.38 13.61
N PRO A 75 -9.45 9.37 14.96
CA PRO A 75 -10.31 10.29 15.69
C PRO A 75 -9.93 11.74 15.45
N VAL A 76 -10.93 12.61 15.44
CA VAL A 76 -10.87 14.06 15.37
C VAL A 76 -10.18 14.68 14.15
N ILE A 77 -9.78 13.88 13.19
CA ILE A 77 -9.15 14.40 11.97
C ILE A 77 -10.23 14.83 10.96
N THR A 78 -9.98 15.91 10.24
CA THR A 78 -10.83 16.30 9.12
C THR A 78 -10.40 15.56 7.87
N LYS A 79 -11.32 15.40 6.91
CA LYS A 79 -10.99 14.71 5.66
C LYS A 79 -9.90 15.44 4.87
N GLY A 80 -9.92 16.77 4.85
CA GLY A 80 -8.90 17.56 4.16
C GLY A 80 -7.52 17.33 4.73
N THR A 81 -7.39 17.37 6.06
CA THR A 81 -6.11 17.11 6.72
C THR A 81 -5.67 15.68 6.50
N PHE A 82 -6.61 14.73 6.60
CA PHE A 82 -6.31 13.32 6.38
C PHE A 82 -5.77 13.10 4.96
N ASP A 83 -6.43 13.67 3.95
CA ASP A 83 -6.00 13.50 2.57
C ASP A 83 -4.61 14.08 2.32
N GLU A 84 -4.30 15.25 2.91
CA GLU A 84 -2.98 15.85 2.81
C GLU A 84 -1.90 14.96 3.43
N LEU A 85 -2.15 14.41 4.61
CA LEU A 85 -1.19 13.56 5.29
C LEU A 85 -1.02 12.22 4.56
N ALA A 86 -2.09 11.68 3.99
CA ALA A 86 -2.02 10.45 3.22
C ALA A 86 -1.19 10.64 1.94
N GLU A 87 -1.37 11.77 1.24
CA GLU A 87 -0.57 12.08 0.06
C GLU A 87 0.90 12.30 0.42
N ASP A 88 1.16 12.96 1.55
CA ASP A 88 2.53 13.14 2.04
C ASP A 88 3.19 11.78 2.33
N ALA A 89 2.47 10.87 2.97
CA ALA A 89 2.97 9.54 3.25
C ALA A 89 3.29 8.78 1.96
N LYS A 90 2.42 8.89 0.95
CA LYS A 90 2.65 8.26 -0.35
C LYS A 90 3.90 8.83 -1.03
N ALA A 91 4.04 10.15 -1.04
CA ALA A 91 5.15 10.82 -1.72
C ALA A 91 6.49 10.53 -1.06
N ASN A 92 6.52 10.31 0.26
CA ASN A 92 7.75 10.16 1.02
C ASN A 92 7.99 8.73 1.50
N CYS A 93 7.21 7.77 1.04
CA CYS A 93 7.44 6.36 1.35
C CYS A 93 8.73 5.88 0.67
N PRO A 94 9.70 5.34 1.42
CA PRO A 94 10.96 4.89 0.82
C PRO A 94 10.80 3.86 -0.29
N ILE A 95 9.82 2.98 -0.18
CA ILE A 95 9.58 1.96 -1.20
C ILE A 95 9.03 2.58 -2.47
N SER A 96 8.10 3.55 -2.37
CA SER A 96 7.57 4.21 -3.56
C SER A 96 8.64 4.96 -4.33
N GLY A 97 9.66 5.44 -3.64
CA GLY A 97 10.76 6.18 -4.25
C GLY A 97 11.68 5.32 -5.13
N VAL A 98 11.68 4.00 -4.94
CA VAL A 98 12.52 3.10 -5.75
C VAL A 98 11.73 2.40 -6.85
N LEU A 99 10.42 2.52 -6.87
CA LEU A 99 9.59 1.91 -7.89
C LEU A 99 9.40 2.85 -9.08
N ASN A 100 9.61 2.31 -10.26
CA ASN A 100 9.46 3.09 -11.50
C ASN A 100 8.12 2.75 -12.16
N CYS A 101 7.04 3.04 -11.46
CA CYS A 101 5.69 2.82 -11.96
C CYS A 101 4.74 3.85 -11.35
N GLU A 102 3.54 3.95 -11.91
CA GLU A 102 2.53 4.83 -11.36
C GLU A 102 1.97 4.25 -10.07
N ILE A 103 1.88 5.05 -9.04
CA ILE A 103 1.28 4.67 -7.76
C ILE A 103 0.10 5.57 -7.49
N MET A 104 -1.08 4.96 -7.39
CA MET A 104 -2.33 5.67 -7.14
C MET A 104 -2.78 5.40 -5.71
N LEU A 105 -3.49 6.36 -5.14
CA LEU A 105 -3.96 6.25 -3.76
C LEU A 105 -5.46 6.54 -3.71
N ASN A 106 -6.20 5.58 -3.18
CA ASN A 106 -7.60 5.74 -2.80
C ASN A 106 -7.68 5.69 -1.28
N ALA A 107 -7.90 6.83 -0.65
CA ALA A 107 -7.94 6.92 0.79
C ALA A 107 -9.38 7.13 1.26
N THR A 108 -9.83 6.25 2.15
CA THR A 108 -11.17 6.31 2.75
C THR A 108 -11.04 6.51 4.26
N LEU A 109 -11.64 7.59 4.75
CA LEU A 109 -11.71 7.86 6.18
C LEU A 109 -13.06 7.36 6.70
N VAL A 110 -12.99 6.51 7.71
CA VAL A 110 -14.20 5.88 8.28
C VAL A 110 -14.62 6.58 9.57
#